data_a208cf8c11011225c5f362d940b6a1be
#
_entry.id   a208cf8c11011225c5f362d940b6a1be
#
_cell.length_a   1.000
_cell.length_b   1.000
_cell.length_c   1.000
_cell.angle_alpha   90.00
_cell.angle_beta   90.00
_cell.angle_gamma   90.00
#
_symmetry.space_group_name_H-M   'P 1'
#
loop_
_entity.id
_entity.type
_entity.pdbx_description
1 polymer ?
#
loop_
_entity_poly.entity_id
_entity_poly.type
_entity_poly.pdbx_seq_one_letter_code
_entity_poly.pdbx_strand_id
1 'polypeptide(L)'
;ERGVAGGKATFPFEDSDGNPVFHVDSGQTYDIAGEFTVVEAGSEEPRLVITKEFDLGSRHWTIERPGGETLAELDSRRGVAGALNGVTKLVSPFPRTFSIMASNGEHIGTLGKRIHPRTIYDVSIDRPGAIPRMTLVVGAVAVAVLEGV
;
A
#
# COMPACT_ATOMS: atom_id res chain seq x y z
N GLU A 1 12.37 -22.89 4.18
CA GLU A 1 12.22 -23.54 2.85
C GLU A 1 11.07 -22.88 2.10
N ARG A 2 11.41 -22.05 1.13
CA ARG A 2 10.42 -21.35 0.27
C ARG A 2 9.97 -22.33 -0.81
N GLY A 3 8.82 -22.93 -0.63
CA GLY A 3 8.15 -23.70 -1.65
C GLY A 3 7.59 -22.76 -2.73
N VAL A 4 8.33 -22.62 -3.83
CA VAL A 4 7.81 -21.97 -5.05
C VAL A 4 7.07 -23.04 -5.84
N ALA A 5 5.81 -23.23 -5.51
CA ALA A 5 4.85 -23.83 -6.42
C ALA A 5 3.77 -22.77 -6.61
N GLY A 6 3.40 -22.41 -7.85
CA GLY A 6 2.44 -21.37 -8.26
C GLY A 6 1.24 -21.14 -7.35
N GLY A 7 1.47 -20.81 -6.09
CA GLY A 7 0.53 -20.69 -5.01
C GLY A 7 0.42 -19.23 -4.57
N LYS A 8 -0.77 -18.85 -4.19
CA LYS A 8 -1.07 -17.59 -3.51
C LYS A 8 -0.10 -17.40 -2.36
N ALA A 9 0.58 -16.24 -2.31
CA ALA A 9 1.38 -15.89 -1.15
C ALA A 9 0.48 -15.17 -0.15
N THR A 10 0.58 -15.58 1.12
CA THR A 10 -0.13 -14.94 2.24
C THR A 10 0.88 -14.25 3.12
N PHE A 11 0.62 -12.99 3.45
CA PHE A 11 1.44 -12.16 4.33
C PHE A 11 0.66 -11.90 5.62
N PRO A 12 1.01 -12.54 6.74
CA PRO A 12 0.37 -12.27 8.02
C PRO A 12 0.90 -10.97 8.63
N PHE A 13 0.00 -10.26 9.33
CA PHE A 13 0.30 -9.07 10.10
C PHE A 13 -0.16 -9.26 11.53
N GLU A 14 0.70 -8.88 12.46
CA GLU A 14 0.52 -9.02 13.89
C GLU A 14 0.61 -7.64 14.56
N ASP A 15 -0.04 -7.50 15.70
CA ASP A 15 0.12 -6.34 16.56
C ASP A 15 1.43 -6.41 17.36
N SER A 16 1.67 -5.42 18.22
CA SER A 16 2.87 -5.37 19.07
C SER A 16 2.96 -6.53 20.07
N ASP A 17 1.86 -7.18 20.37
CA ASP A 17 1.75 -8.29 21.31
C ASP A 17 1.85 -9.65 20.61
N GLY A 18 1.97 -9.66 19.28
CA GLY A 18 2.08 -10.85 18.44
C GLY A 18 0.74 -11.51 18.10
N ASN A 19 -0.38 -10.79 18.31
CA ASN A 19 -1.68 -11.32 17.92
C ASN A 19 -1.93 -11.03 16.43
N PRO A 20 -2.46 -12.00 15.67
CA PRO A 20 -2.79 -11.78 14.28
C PRO A 20 -3.91 -10.75 14.14
N VAL A 21 -3.71 -9.74 13.29
CA VAL A 21 -4.69 -8.66 13.04
C VAL A 21 -5.35 -8.84 11.69
N PHE A 22 -4.55 -9.06 10.66
CA PHE A 22 -5.02 -9.33 9.31
C PHE A 22 -3.95 -10.07 8.51
N HIS A 23 -4.31 -10.55 7.34
CA HIS A 23 -3.37 -11.06 6.36
C HIS A 23 -3.70 -10.50 4.98
N VAL A 24 -2.69 -10.48 4.12
CA VAL A 24 -2.81 -10.07 2.71
C VAL A 24 -2.53 -11.28 1.85
N ASP A 25 -3.48 -11.61 0.99
CA ASP A 25 -3.35 -12.68 0.01
C ASP A 25 -3.07 -12.08 -1.37
N SER A 26 -2.07 -12.61 -2.05
CA SER A 26 -1.81 -12.28 -3.45
C SER A 26 -2.64 -13.19 -4.36
N GLY A 27 -3.40 -12.59 -5.28
CA GLY A 27 -4.16 -13.35 -6.29
C GLY A 27 -3.31 -14.03 -7.35
N GLN A 28 -2.13 -13.47 -7.64
CA GLN A 28 -1.18 -13.96 -8.65
C GLN A 28 0.26 -13.63 -8.26
N THR A 29 1.21 -14.24 -8.99
CA THR A 29 2.66 -14.04 -8.83
C THR A 29 3.06 -12.57 -8.92
N TYR A 30 4.06 -12.20 -8.13
CA TYR A 30 4.69 -10.91 -7.86
C TYR A 30 5.06 -9.98 -9.03
N ASP A 31 4.27 -9.92 -10.08
CA ASP A 31 4.62 -9.12 -11.25
C ASP A 31 4.06 -7.69 -11.21
N ILE A 32 4.46 -6.93 -12.17
CA ILE A 32 4.36 -5.50 -12.40
C ILE A 32 2.96 -4.91 -12.09
N ALA A 33 1.92 -5.70 -12.19
CA ALA A 33 0.55 -5.41 -11.78
C ALA A 33 -0.01 -6.60 -10.98
N GLY A 34 -0.89 -6.34 -10.01
CA GLY A 34 -1.47 -7.42 -9.21
C GLY A 34 -2.60 -6.96 -8.32
N GLU A 35 -3.47 -7.89 -8.00
CA GLU A 35 -4.55 -7.72 -7.04
C GLU A 35 -4.22 -8.47 -5.76
N PHE A 36 -4.43 -7.82 -4.62
CA PHE A 36 -4.19 -8.33 -3.29
C PHE A 36 -5.44 -8.17 -2.45
N THR A 37 -5.78 -9.19 -1.71
CA THR A 37 -6.95 -9.19 -0.85
C THR A 37 -6.52 -9.10 0.61
N VAL A 38 -7.07 -8.15 1.35
CA VAL A 38 -6.85 -8.00 2.79
C VAL A 38 -8.01 -8.66 3.53
N VAL A 39 -7.68 -9.60 4.42
CA VAL A 39 -8.62 -10.36 5.22
C VAL A 39 -8.31 -10.17 6.70
N GLU A 40 -9.32 -9.87 7.51
CA GLU A 40 -9.19 -9.73 8.95
C GLU A 40 -8.95 -11.09 9.62
N ALA A 41 -8.10 -11.13 10.64
CA ALA A 41 -7.82 -12.36 11.37
C ALA A 41 -9.10 -12.95 11.98
N GLY A 42 -9.29 -14.26 11.75
CA GLY A 42 -10.50 -14.95 12.20
C GLY A 42 -11.72 -14.78 11.28
N SER A 43 -11.56 -14.08 10.15
CA SER A 43 -12.56 -13.96 9.10
C SER A 43 -12.08 -14.67 7.83
N GLU A 44 -13.01 -15.12 7.00
CA GLU A 44 -12.72 -15.56 5.63
C GLU A 44 -13.19 -14.53 4.60
N GLU A 45 -13.84 -13.47 5.05
CA GLU A 45 -14.39 -12.44 4.18
C GLU A 45 -13.36 -11.34 3.89
N PRO A 46 -13.17 -10.97 2.62
CA PRO A 46 -12.34 -9.83 2.25
C PRO A 46 -12.83 -8.52 2.90
N ARG A 47 -11.91 -7.73 3.41
CA ARG A 47 -12.17 -6.39 3.93
C ARG A 47 -11.79 -5.30 2.95
N LEU A 48 -10.69 -5.52 2.23
CA LEU A 48 -10.19 -4.59 1.21
C LEU A 48 -9.63 -5.38 0.03
N VAL A 49 -9.67 -4.76 -1.11
CA VAL A 49 -8.93 -5.16 -2.32
C VAL A 49 -7.91 -4.06 -2.60
N ILE A 50 -6.69 -4.44 -2.85
CA ILE A 50 -5.60 -3.52 -3.17
C ILE A 50 -5.08 -3.90 -4.55
N THR A 51 -5.14 -2.97 -5.48
CA THR A 51 -4.67 -3.17 -6.85
C THR A 51 -3.41 -2.36 -7.09
N LYS A 52 -2.42 -3.00 -7.68
CA LYS A 52 -1.18 -2.35 -8.11
C LYS A 52 -1.20 -2.14 -9.61
N GLU A 53 -0.99 -0.93 -10.02
CA GLU A 53 -0.74 -0.57 -11.40
C GLU A 53 0.67 -0.02 -11.57
N PHE A 54 1.35 -0.47 -12.59
CA PHE A 54 2.68 0.00 -12.93
C PHE A 54 2.63 0.76 -14.27
N ASP A 55 2.98 2.02 -14.22
CA ASP A 55 3.22 2.82 -15.41
C ASP A 55 4.70 3.27 -15.42
N LEU A 56 5.27 3.49 -16.63
CA LEU A 56 6.67 3.84 -16.82
C LEU A 56 7.16 4.96 -15.87
N GLY A 57 7.72 4.53 -14.73
CA GLY A 57 8.34 5.41 -13.72
C GLY A 57 7.44 5.87 -12.58
N SER A 58 6.18 5.41 -12.49
CA SER A 58 5.34 5.61 -11.31
C SER A 58 4.74 4.31 -10.82
N ARG A 59 4.45 4.27 -9.55
CA ARG A 59 3.69 3.20 -8.93
C ARG A 59 2.40 3.80 -8.41
N HIS A 60 1.32 3.20 -8.83
CA HIS A 60 -0.02 3.58 -8.45
C HIS A 60 -0.68 2.38 -7.76
N TRP A 61 -1.31 2.65 -6.63
CA TRP A 61 -2.03 1.68 -5.86
C TRP A 61 -3.43 2.18 -5.58
N THR A 62 -4.41 1.31 -5.75
CA THR A 62 -5.80 1.60 -5.44
C THR A 62 -6.24 0.74 -4.26
N ILE A 63 -6.92 1.35 -3.29
CA ILE A 63 -7.54 0.68 -2.16
C ILE A 63 -9.05 0.73 -2.37
N GLU A 64 -9.67 -0.43 -2.45
CA GLU A 64 -11.07 -0.60 -2.76
C GLU A 64 -11.79 -1.44 -1.70
N ARG A 65 -13.09 -1.26 -1.60
CA ARG A 65 -13.96 -2.24 -0.91
C ARG A 65 -14.16 -3.47 -1.77
N PRO A 66 -14.45 -4.64 -1.15
CA PRO A 66 -14.98 -5.77 -1.90
C PRO A 66 -16.26 -5.34 -2.62
N GLY A 67 -16.23 -5.36 -3.95
CA GLY A 67 -17.32 -4.83 -4.78
C GLY A 67 -16.93 -3.65 -5.67
N GLY A 68 -15.66 -3.20 -5.58
CA GLY A 68 -15.06 -2.28 -6.56
C GLY A 68 -15.25 -0.79 -6.25
N GLU A 69 -15.73 -0.43 -5.07
CA GLU A 69 -15.77 0.99 -4.65
C GLU A 69 -14.37 1.45 -4.24
N THR A 70 -13.78 2.35 -5.01
CA THR A 70 -12.49 2.97 -4.69
C THR A 70 -12.61 3.86 -3.46
N LEU A 71 -11.80 3.58 -2.45
CA LEU A 71 -11.70 4.37 -1.22
C LEU A 71 -10.57 5.38 -1.29
N ALA A 72 -9.39 4.92 -1.68
CA ALA A 72 -8.19 5.76 -1.76
C ALA A 72 -7.24 5.28 -2.84
N GLU A 73 -6.39 6.19 -3.28
CA GLU A 73 -5.31 5.95 -4.23
C GLU A 73 -3.98 6.38 -3.60
N LEU A 74 -2.92 5.61 -3.82
CA LEU A 74 -1.57 5.95 -3.42
C LEU A 74 -0.70 6.12 -4.66
N ASP A 75 -0.15 7.30 -4.85
CA ASP A 75 0.65 7.64 -6.02
C ASP A 75 2.03 8.13 -5.61
N SER A 76 3.07 7.49 -6.14
CA SER A 76 4.47 7.88 -5.91
C SER A 76 4.89 9.13 -6.70
N ARG A 77 4.15 9.56 -7.73
CA ARG A 77 4.46 10.76 -8.51
C ARG A 77 4.05 12.05 -7.81
N ARG A 78 3.01 12.00 -6.99
CA ARG A 78 2.43 13.19 -6.36
C ARG A 78 3.11 13.60 -5.06
N GLY A 79 4.05 12.78 -4.55
CA GLY A 79 4.89 13.19 -3.43
C GLY A 79 5.82 14.33 -3.84
N VAL A 80 5.69 15.47 -3.20
CA VAL A 80 6.50 16.72 -3.16
C VAL A 80 7.50 17.05 -4.30
N ALA A 81 7.84 16.10 -5.18
CA ALA A 81 8.74 16.28 -6.34
C ALA A 81 8.12 17.14 -7.47
N GLY A 82 6.85 17.52 -7.36
CA GLY A 82 6.22 18.48 -8.28
C GLY A 82 6.77 19.91 -8.18
N ALA A 83 7.60 20.22 -7.18
CA ALA A 83 8.13 21.56 -6.96
C ALA A 83 9.60 21.74 -7.39
N LEU A 84 10.31 20.66 -7.74
CA LEU A 84 11.70 20.76 -8.22
C LEU A 84 11.78 20.26 -9.65
N ASN A 85 11.65 21.22 -10.56
CA ASN A 85 11.74 21.08 -11.99
C ASN A 85 12.91 20.20 -12.48
N GLY A 86 12.59 19.12 -13.18
CA GLY A 86 13.22 18.78 -14.44
C GLY A 86 14.56 18.07 -14.45
N VAL A 87 15.24 17.83 -13.36
CA VAL A 87 16.57 17.21 -13.41
C VAL A 87 16.70 16.15 -12.32
N THR A 88 16.36 14.97 -12.60
CA THR A 88 16.93 13.69 -12.12
C THR A 88 15.92 12.54 -12.30
N LYS A 89 15.82 12.03 -13.51
CA LYS A 89 15.28 10.69 -13.79
C LYS A 89 16.27 9.57 -13.42
N LEU A 90 17.27 9.85 -12.63
CA LEU A 90 18.23 8.90 -12.12
C LEU A 90 17.72 8.40 -10.78
N VAL A 91 17.65 7.08 -10.65
CA VAL A 91 17.33 6.29 -9.47
C VAL A 91 17.53 7.08 -8.18
N SER A 92 16.45 7.63 -7.62
CA SER A 92 16.55 8.41 -6.38
C SER A 92 16.95 7.45 -5.25
N PRO A 93 18.08 7.69 -4.57
CA PRO A 93 18.46 6.91 -3.39
C PRO A 93 17.56 7.22 -2.17
N PHE A 94 16.63 8.16 -2.32
CA PHE A 94 15.72 8.54 -1.25
C PHE A 94 14.56 7.56 -1.11
N PRO A 95 14.11 7.30 0.13
CA PRO A 95 12.96 6.45 0.37
C PRO A 95 11.73 6.99 -0.36
N ARG A 96 10.99 6.09 -0.97
CA ARG A 96 9.78 6.45 -1.70
C ARG A 96 8.71 6.96 -0.74
N THR A 97 8.07 8.03 -1.13
CA THR A 97 6.90 8.57 -0.44
C THR A 97 5.71 8.48 -1.38
N PHE A 98 4.59 8.05 -0.87
CA PHE A 98 3.32 8.02 -1.58
C PHE A 98 2.40 9.07 -1.00
N SER A 99 1.73 9.83 -1.86
CA SER A 99 0.57 10.63 -1.48
C SER A 99 -0.65 9.73 -1.42
N ILE A 100 -1.43 9.85 -0.37
CA ILE A 100 -2.72 9.16 -0.22
C ILE A 100 -3.81 10.15 -0.59
N MET A 101 -4.58 9.79 -1.61
CA MET A 101 -5.68 10.60 -2.13
C MET A 101 -6.99 9.86 -1.91
N ALA A 102 -8.04 10.56 -1.51
CA ALA A 102 -9.39 10.01 -1.52
C ALA A 102 -9.90 9.88 -2.97
N SER A 103 -10.96 9.10 -3.19
CA SER A 103 -11.58 8.91 -4.50
C SER A 103 -12.07 10.20 -5.17
N ASN A 104 -12.34 11.25 -4.39
CA ASN A 104 -12.69 12.59 -4.89
C ASN A 104 -11.46 13.44 -5.27
N GLY A 105 -10.24 12.91 -5.17
CA GLY A 105 -8.99 13.59 -5.46
C GLY A 105 -8.46 14.48 -4.32
N GLU A 106 -9.07 14.45 -3.14
CA GLU A 106 -8.58 15.18 -1.97
C GLU A 106 -7.36 14.47 -1.36
N HIS A 107 -6.30 15.23 -1.06
CA HIS A 107 -5.15 14.69 -0.33
C HIS A 107 -5.52 14.44 1.14
N ILE A 108 -5.39 13.21 1.58
CA ILE A 108 -5.78 12.77 2.93
C ILE A 108 -4.61 12.29 3.79
N GLY A 109 -3.45 12.08 3.20
CA GLY A 109 -2.30 11.62 3.96
C GLY A 109 -1.09 11.25 3.12
N THR A 110 -0.09 10.68 3.79
CA THR A 110 1.15 10.20 3.19
C THR A 110 1.59 8.87 3.78
N LEU A 111 2.24 8.06 2.93
CA LEU A 111 2.97 6.86 3.33
C LEU A 111 4.43 7.06 2.93
N GLY A 112 5.35 6.92 3.86
CA GLY A 112 6.77 7.06 3.60
C GLY A 112 7.62 5.99 4.26
N LYS A 113 8.76 5.65 3.66
CA LYS A 113 9.76 4.77 4.25
C LYS A 113 10.80 5.62 4.97
N ARG A 114 11.04 5.32 6.24
CA ARG A 114 12.08 5.99 7.02
C ARG A 114 13.46 5.38 6.71
N ILE A 115 14.49 6.25 6.61
CA ILE A 115 15.87 5.79 6.53
C ILE A 115 16.29 5.28 7.92
N HIS A 116 16.34 3.96 8.07
CA HIS A 116 16.71 3.30 9.33
C HIS A 116 17.29 1.91 9.02
N PRO A 117 18.18 1.34 9.88
CA PRO A 117 18.71 -0.02 9.70
C PRO A 117 17.63 -1.11 9.60
N ARG A 118 16.47 -0.88 10.22
CA ARG A 118 15.27 -1.70 10.04
C ARG A 118 14.32 -1.00 9.09
N THR A 119 13.55 -1.76 8.32
CA THR A 119 12.50 -1.20 7.49
C THR A 119 11.38 -0.64 8.37
N ILE A 120 11.21 0.67 8.36
CA ILE A 120 10.15 1.36 9.08
C ILE A 120 9.37 2.19 8.07
N TYR A 121 8.07 2.12 8.15
CA TYR A 121 7.15 2.95 7.38
C TYR A 121 6.38 3.88 8.30
N ASP A 122 6.24 5.12 7.89
CA ASP A 122 5.39 6.10 8.55
C ASP A 122 4.13 6.32 7.72
N VAL A 123 2.98 6.17 8.35
CA VAL A 123 1.68 6.47 7.77
C VAL A 123 1.10 7.67 8.49
N SER A 124 0.92 8.78 7.78
CA SER A 124 0.25 9.98 8.30
C SER A 124 -1.11 10.12 7.61
N ILE A 125 -2.17 10.17 8.39
CA ILE A 125 -3.53 10.42 7.92
C ILE A 125 -3.99 11.73 8.52
N ASP A 126 -4.01 12.77 7.69
CA ASP A 126 -4.32 14.13 8.13
C ASP A 126 -5.84 14.39 8.09
N ARG A 127 -6.51 13.88 7.05
CA ARG A 127 -7.95 14.09 6.82
C ARG A 127 -8.59 12.82 6.27
N PRO A 128 -9.05 11.89 7.13
CA PRO A 128 -9.63 10.62 6.67
C PRO A 128 -10.95 10.79 5.91
N GLY A 129 -11.60 11.96 6.00
CA GLY A 129 -12.89 12.21 5.36
C GLY A 129 -13.97 11.23 5.84
N ALA A 130 -14.70 10.66 4.89
CA ALA A 130 -15.73 9.65 5.15
C ALA A 130 -15.16 8.22 5.29
N ILE A 131 -13.85 8.04 5.05
CA ILE A 131 -13.22 6.73 5.09
C ILE A 131 -12.81 6.43 6.52
N PRO A 132 -13.15 5.26 7.09
CA PRO A 132 -12.71 4.88 8.42
C PRO A 132 -11.18 4.89 8.50
N ARG A 133 -10.64 5.59 9.50
CA ARG A 133 -9.18 5.77 9.66
C ARG A 133 -8.44 4.43 9.69
N MET A 134 -9.00 3.43 10.37
CA MET A 134 -8.40 2.09 10.45
C MET A 134 -8.30 1.43 9.06
N THR A 135 -9.30 1.61 8.22
CA THR A 135 -9.29 1.11 6.83
C THR A 135 -8.12 1.68 6.03
N LEU A 136 -7.90 2.99 6.15
CA LEU A 136 -6.75 3.66 5.50
C LEU A 136 -5.41 3.18 6.05
N VAL A 137 -5.30 3.01 7.36
CA VAL A 137 -4.07 2.51 8.00
C VAL A 137 -3.76 1.10 7.52
N VAL A 138 -4.74 0.20 7.56
CA VAL A 138 -4.56 -1.19 7.11
C VAL A 138 -4.18 -1.25 5.64
N GLY A 139 -4.86 -0.51 4.77
CA GLY A 139 -4.52 -0.44 3.35
C GLY A 139 -3.12 0.12 3.11
N ALA A 140 -2.74 1.22 3.77
CA ALA A 140 -1.41 1.82 3.64
C ALA A 140 -0.30 0.90 4.15
N VAL A 141 -0.51 0.20 5.27
CA VAL A 141 0.45 -0.79 5.81
C VAL A 141 0.62 -1.95 4.84
N ALA A 142 -0.46 -2.47 4.26
CA ALA A 142 -0.39 -3.52 3.25
C ALA A 142 0.43 -3.05 2.03
N VAL A 143 0.15 -1.87 1.48
CA VAL A 143 0.93 -1.27 0.38
C VAL A 143 2.41 -1.11 0.76
N ALA A 144 2.70 -0.65 1.99
CA ALA A 144 4.07 -0.46 2.46
C ALA A 144 4.88 -1.75 2.40
N VAL A 145 4.30 -2.85 2.83
CA VAL A 145 4.97 -4.17 2.82
C VAL A 145 5.13 -4.71 1.40
N LEU A 146 4.08 -4.60 0.58
CA LEU A 146 4.11 -5.04 -0.81
C LEU A 146 5.11 -4.24 -1.67
N GLU A 147 5.39 -2.97 -1.32
CA GLU A 147 6.41 -2.16 -1.97
C GLU A 147 7.84 -2.45 -1.46
N GLY A 148 7.96 -3.00 -0.29
CA GLY A 148 9.26 -3.31 0.35
C GLY A 148 9.83 -4.68 0.00
N VAL A 149 9.10 -5.48 -0.74
CA VAL A 149 9.48 -6.83 -1.19
C VAL A 149 10.30 -6.80 -2.47
#